data_2a3eca5110d41423d1aded704f78ad3e
#
_entry.id   2a3eca5110d41423d1aded704f78ad3e
#
_cell.length_a   1.000
_cell.length_b   1.000
_cell.length_c   1.000
_cell.angle_alpha   90.00
_cell.angle_beta   90.00
_cell.angle_gamma   90.00
#
_symmetry.space_group_name_H-M   'P 1'
#
loop_
_entity.id
_entity.type
_entity.pdbx_description
1 polymer ?
#
loop_
_entity_poly.entity_id
_entity_poly.type
_entity_poly.pdbx_seq_one_letter_code
_entity_poly.pdbx_strand_id
1 'polypeptide(L)'
;MLILALPGLILFGACSTLPSKVEAKAAIVDQLYDLQPNEAFIVQITQYLEDYGFKVDLYQGKDVTVDFYRKLPTREYQLIIFRVHSGLLVGIDQVTNKTWLFTSEPYSQTKYVSEQLTDQVTQAAINNYAPLVFAINAKFITESMEGTFKDTAIIMMGCSCFHFSDLAEAFVQKGASTYIAWDHSVLLGYVDEATVALVEKLCSEDLTIGEAVARTMKEKGQDPTYGSVLKYYPPASAQKTLKQLIK
;
A
#
# COMPACT_ATOMS: atom_id res chain seq x y z
N MET A 1 -52.08 -26.66 58.67
CA MET A 1 -51.25 -25.48 58.22
C MET A 1 -50.28 -25.98 57.14
N LEU A 2 -50.63 -25.73 55.88
CA LEU A 2 -49.88 -26.24 54.71
C LEU A 2 -49.09 -25.10 54.17
N ILE A 3 -47.78 -25.24 54.18
CA ILE A 3 -46.85 -24.21 53.61
C ILE A 3 -46.53 -24.65 52.19
N LEU A 4 -47.02 -23.91 51.21
CA LEU A 4 -46.63 -24.04 49.79
C LEU A 4 -45.34 -23.26 49.57
N ALA A 5 -44.27 -23.95 49.19
CA ALA A 5 -43.01 -23.34 48.68
C ALA A 5 -43.14 -23.13 47.19
N LEU A 6 -43.00 -21.87 46.71
CA LEU A 6 -42.83 -21.51 45.29
C LEU A 6 -41.39 -21.73 44.88
N PRO A 7 -41.12 -22.36 43.73
CA PRO A 7 -39.79 -22.38 43.15
C PRO A 7 -39.47 -21.06 42.46
N GLY A 8 -38.39 -20.38 42.90
CA GLY A 8 -37.88 -19.18 42.24
C GLY A 8 -37.24 -19.54 40.90
N LEU A 9 -37.74 -18.91 39.84
CA LEU A 9 -37.22 -19.01 38.46
C LEU A 9 -35.97 -18.09 38.35
N ILE A 10 -34.77 -18.67 38.32
CA ILE A 10 -33.51 -17.94 38.09
C ILE A 10 -33.41 -17.77 36.56
N LEU A 11 -33.64 -16.57 36.04
CA LEU A 11 -33.36 -16.17 34.68
C LEU A 11 -31.84 -15.92 34.52
N PHE A 12 -31.12 -16.88 33.94
CA PHE A 12 -29.78 -16.64 33.43
C PHE A 12 -29.87 -15.74 32.19
N GLY A 13 -29.58 -14.46 32.36
CA GLY A 13 -29.37 -13.55 31.25
C GLY A 13 -28.09 -13.94 30.47
N ALA A 14 -28.25 -14.59 29.33
CA ALA A 14 -27.15 -14.79 28.40
C ALA A 14 -26.72 -13.42 27.84
N CYS A 15 -25.63 -12.89 28.36
CA CYS A 15 -24.96 -11.73 27.78
C CYS A 15 -24.32 -12.19 26.45
N SER A 16 -25.04 -12.07 25.34
CA SER A 16 -24.50 -12.27 24.02
C SER A 16 -23.60 -11.06 23.71
N THR A 17 -22.29 -11.23 23.93
CA THR A 17 -21.31 -10.30 23.37
C THR A 17 -21.39 -10.40 21.85
N LEU A 18 -21.97 -9.39 21.21
CA LEU A 18 -21.89 -9.23 19.77
C LEU A 18 -20.41 -9.23 19.40
N PRO A 19 -19.98 -9.95 18.35
CA PRO A 19 -18.60 -9.89 17.89
C PRO A 19 -18.30 -8.43 17.58
N SER A 20 -17.26 -7.87 18.17
CA SER A 20 -16.80 -6.53 17.85
C SER A 20 -16.48 -6.52 16.36
N LYS A 21 -17.14 -5.64 15.60
CA LYS A 21 -16.81 -5.41 14.19
C LYS A 21 -15.33 -5.00 14.17
N VAL A 22 -14.48 -5.81 13.57
CA VAL A 22 -13.06 -5.45 13.39
C VAL A 22 -13.05 -4.17 12.57
N GLU A 23 -12.49 -3.11 13.13
CA GLU A 23 -12.38 -1.83 12.47
C GLU A 23 -11.41 -1.97 11.29
N ALA A 24 -11.85 -1.64 10.09
CA ALA A 24 -11.02 -1.69 8.91
C ALA A 24 -9.89 -0.64 9.03
N LYS A 25 -8.66 -1.02 8.65
CA LYS A 25 -7.47 -0.18 8.80
C LYS A 25 -6.86 0.15 7.45
N ALA A 26 -6.45 1.39 7.27
CA ALA A 26 -5.65 1.83 6.14
C ALA A 26 -4.31 2.40 6.60
N ALA A 27 -3.29 2.29 5.76
CA ALA A 27 -2.00 2.94 5.98
C ALA A 27 -1.68 3.90 4.82
N ILE A 28 -1.18 5.08 5.17
CA ILE A 28 -0.50 5.99 4.24
C ILE A 28 0.99 5.90 4.57
N VAL A 29 1.79 5.48 3.58
CA VAL A 29 3.25 5.32 3.70
C VAL A 29 3.90 6.38 2.85
N ASP A 30 4.30 7.49 3.47
CA ASP A 30 4.88 8.67 2.81
C ASP A 30 6.41 8.72 3.04
N GLN A 31 7.15 7.95 2.25
CA GLN A 31 8.62 7.96 2.24
C GLN A 31 9.17 9.30 1.72
N LEU A 32 8.37 10.03 0.94
CA LEU A 32 8.76 11.30 0.33
C LEU A 32 8.60 12.52 1.27
N TYR A 33 8.06 12.33 2.48
CA TYR A 33 7.74 13.41 3.41
C TYR A 33 8.92 14.37 3.65
N ASP A 34 10.11 13.84 3.94
CA ASP A 34 11.30 14.66 4.23
C ASP A 34 11.88 15.36 2.97
N LEU A 35 11.52 14.90 1.77
CA LEU A 35 12.03 15.41 0.50
C LEU A 35 11.06 16.37 -0.18
N GLN A 36 9.81 16.02 -0.21
CA GLN A 36 8.72 16.78 -0.83
C GLN A 36 7.42 16.60 -0.04
N PRO A 37 7.28 17.26 1.10
CA PRO A 37 6.08 17.18 1.92
C PRO A 37 4.86 17.71 1.15
N ASN A 38 3.70 17.05 1.31
CA ASN A 38 2.43 17.48 0.76
C ASN A 38 1.31 17.24 1.77
N GLU A 39 1.19 18.15 2.75
CA GLU A 39 0.18 18.07 3.79
C GLU A 39 -1.24 18.07 3.23
N ALA A 40 -1.51 18.82 2.15
CA ALA A 40 -2.82 18.87 1.53
C ALA A 40 -3.24 17.49 0.96
N PHE A 41 -2.30 16.77 0.34
CA PHE A 41 -2.51 15.39 -0.10
C PHE A 41 -2.84 14.48 1.08
N ILE A 42 -2.03 14.50 2.14
CA ILE A 42 -2.23 13.65 3.32
C ILE A 42 -3.59 13.90 3.96
N VAL A 43 -3.97 15.19 4.18
CA VAL A 43 -5.26 15.54 4.76
C VAL A 43 -6.42 15.06 3.90
N GLN A 44 -6.37 15.26 2.59
CA GLN A 44 -7.45 14.90 1.69
C GLN A 44 -7.62 13.38 1.57
N ILE A 45 -6.52 12.63 1.45
CA ILE A 45 -6.57 11.17 1.42
C ILE A 45 -7.11 10.62 2.74
N THR A 46 -6.60 11.11 3.88
CA THR A 46 -7.06 10.70 5.20
C THR A 46 -8.57 10.91 5.34
N GLN A 47 -9.10 12.07 4.92
CA GLN A 47 -10.53 12.35 4.98
C GLN A 47 -11.36 11.32 4.18
N TYR A 48 -11.00 11.03 2.92
CA TYR A 48 -11.72 10.04 2.12
C TYR A 48 -11.69 8.64 2.75
N LEU A 49 -10.55 8.25 3.34
CA LEU A 49 -10.41 6.95 3.99
C LEU A 49 -11.24 6.86 5.28
N GLU A 50 -11.23 7.90 6.11
CA GLU A 50 -12.02 7.97 7.35
C GLU A 50 -13.52 8.01 7.06
N ASP A 51 -13.96 8.80 6.07
CA ASP A 51 -15.36 8.85 5.62
C ASP A 51 -15.84 7.50 5.08
N TYR A 52 -14.94 6.70 4.48
CA TYR A 52 -15.24 5.32 4.06
C TYR A 52 -15.34 4.35 5.25
N GLY A 53 -14.76 4.70 6.39
CA GLY A 53 -14.79 3.91 7.62
C GLY A 53 -13.48 3.21 7.98
N PHE A 54 -12.34 3.63 7.42
CA PHE A 54 -11.03 3.18 7.84
C PHE A 54 -10.53 3.95 9.05
N LYS A 55 -9.83 3.25 9.94
CA LYS A 55 -8.84 3.89 10.81
C LYS A 55 -7.53 4.04 10.05
N VAL A 56 -7.00 5.26 9.99
CA VAL A 56 -5.83 5.58 9.18
C VAL A 56 -4.58 5.71 10.05
N ASP A 57 -3.54 4.93 9.72
CA ASP A 57 -2.21 5.07 10.28
C ASP A 57 -1.29 5.76 9.24
N LEU A 58 -0.51 6.75 9.67
CA LEU A 58 0.42 7.51 8.82
C LEU A 58 1.86 7.20 9.21
N TYR A 59 2.67 6.80 8.21
CA TYR A 59 4.12 6.56 8.35
C TYR A 59 4.88 7.50 7.43
N GLN A 60 5.75 8.32 7.97
CA GLN A 60 6.43 9.38 7.22
C GLN A 60 7.94 9.30 7.33
N GLY A 61 8.62 9.63 6.22
CA GLY A 61 10.06 9.80 6.17
C GLY A 61 10.81 8.63 6.83
N LYS A 62 11.53 8.92 7.91
CA LYS A 62 12.39 7.95 8.63
C LYS A 62 11.68 6.72 9.20
N ASP A 63 10.35 6.72 9.28
CA ASP A 63 9.61 5.54 9.73
C ASP A 63 9.59 4.43 8.65
N VAL A 64 9.86 4.79 7.38
CA VAL A 64 9.83 3.87 6.25
C VAL A 64 11.20 3.21 6.09
N THR A 65 11.45 2.16 6.86
CA THR A 65 12.71 1.38 6.91
C THR A 65 12.56 0.03 6.22
N VAL A 66 13.65 -0.73 6.07
CA VAL A 66 13.61 -2.12 5.61
C VAL A 66 12.76 -2.99 6.57
N ASP A 67 12.93 -2.79 7.88
CA ASP A 67 12.14 -3.52 8.88
C ASP A 67 10.67 -3.09 8.91
N PHE A 68 10.36 -1.84 8.57
CA PHE A 68 8.98 -1.41 8.36
C PHE A 68 8.32 -2.24 7.24
N TYR A 69 8.97 -2.34 6.07
CA TYR A 69 8.47 -3.16 4.97
C TYR A 69 8.38 -4.64 5.35
N ARG A 70 9.39 -5.17 6.05
CA ARG A 70 9.41 -6.57 6.52
C ARG A 70 8.16 -6.93 7.32
N LYS A 71 7.74 -6.07 8.23
CA LYS A 71 6.62 -6.29 9.15
C LYS A 71 5.27 -5.80 8.62
N LEU A 72 5.23 -5.21 7.43
CA LEU A 72 4.02 -4.57 6.93
C LEU A 72 2.83 -5.53 6.79
N PRO A 73 2.98 -6.78 6.28
CA PRO A 73 1.86 -7.71 6.20
C PRO A 73 1.25 -8.08 7.56
N THR A 74 2.04 -8.05 8.65
CA THR A 74 1.57 -8.39 10.00
C THR A 74 0.75 -7.29 10.66
N ARG A 75 0.66 -6.11 10.05
CA ARG A 75 -0.09 -4.96 10.58
C ARG A 75 -1.57 -4.99 10.23
N GLU A 76 -1.99 -5.92 9.35
CA GLU A 76 -3.38 -6.21 9.00
C GLU A 76 -4.14 -4.99 8.41
N TYR A 77 -3.50 -4.23 7.52
CA TYR A 77 -4.16 -3.18 6.76
C TYR A 77 -4.96 -3.76 5.59
N GLN A 78 -6.18 -3.24 5.37
CA GLN A 78 -7.00 -3.57 4.22
C GLN A 78 -6.74 -2.65 3.03
N LEU A 79 -6.17 -1.47 3.27
CA LEU A 79 -5.70 -0.58 2.21
C LEU A 79 -4.35 0.02 2.59
N ILE A 80 -3.41 0.02 1.64
CA ILE A 80 -2.11 0.67 1.81
C ILE A 80 -1.85 1.58 0.61
N ILE A 81 -1.58 2.84 0.88
CA ILE A 81 -1.20 3.83 -0.14
C ILE A 81 0.26 4.18 0.06
N PHE A 82 1.10 3.87 -0.93
CA PHE A 82 2.52 4.15 -0.92
C PHE A 82 2.85 5.39 -1.75
N ARG A 83 3.28 6.44 -1.10
CA ARG A 83 3.88 7.63 -1.69
C ARG A 83 5.39 7.54 -1.50
N VAL A 84 6.06 6.84 -2.43
CA VAL A 84 7.46 6.42 -2.27
C VAL A 84 8.25 6.64 -3.55
N HIS A 85 9.56 6.89 -3.44
CA HIS A 85 10.46 6.73 -4.56
C HIS A 85 10.56 5.27 -4.98
N SER A 86 10.59 5.07 -6.27
CA SER A 86 10.86 3.78 -6.86
C SER A 86 11.53 3.98 -8.22
N GLY A 87 12.16 2.95 -8.71
CA GLY A 87 12.82 3.02 -10.01
C GLY A 87 13.44 1.71 -10.42
N LEU A 88 13.91 1.73 -11.67
CA LEU A 88 14.67 0.63 -12.24
C LEU A 88 16.14 0.84 -11.90
N LEU A 89 16.85 -0.21 -11.51
CA LEU A 89 18.29 -0.14 -11.35
C LEU A 89 18.93 -0.05 -12.73
N VAL A 90 19.58 1.08 -13.00
CA VAL A 90 20.35 1.29 -14.25
C VAL A 90 21.80 0.96 -13.95
N GLY A 91 22.27 -0.22 -14.39
CA GLY A 91 23.69 -0.56 -14.42
C GLY A 91 24.39 0.08 -15.62
N ILE A 92 25.72 -0.01 -15.66
CA ILE A 92 26.55 0.59 -16.73
C ILE A 92 26.17 0.00 -18.12
N ASP A 93 25.67 -1.22 -18.17
CA ASP A 93 25.34 -1.94 -19.42
C ASP A 93 23.94 -2.53 -19.52
N GLN A 94 23.10 -2.47 -18.48
CA GLN A 94 21.77 -3.09 -18.52
C GLN A 94 20.78 -2.41 -17.55
N VAL A 95 19.56 -2.18 -18.02
CA VAL A 95 18.38 -1.98 -17.15
C VAL A 95 18.03 -3.36 -16.59
N THR A 96 18.06 -3.52 -15.27
CA THR A 96 17.61 -4.78 -14.66
C THR A 96 16.09 -4.88 -14.76
N ASN A 97 15.57 -6.10 -14.98
CA ASN A 97 14.12 -6.39 -15.01
C ASN A 97 13.51 -6.38 -13.61
N LYS A 98 13.90 -5.42 -12.77
CA LYS A 98 13.48 -5.32 -11.36
C LYS A 98 13.16 -3.90 -11.02
N THR A 99 12.04 -3.74 -10.32
CA THR A 99 11.65 -2.47 -9.72
C THR A 99 12.08 -2.45 -8.25
N TRP A 100 12.64 -1.32 -7.82
CA TRP A 100 13.14 -1.11 -6.47
C TRP A 100 12.30 -0.04 -5.77
N LEU A 101 11.80 -0.35 -4.56
CA LEU A 101 11.10 0.57 -3.67
C LEU A 101 12.09 1.12 -2.65
N PHE A 102 12.18 2.45 -2.56
CA PHE A 102 13.10 3.10 -1.64
C PHE A 102 12.57 3.09 -0.21
N THR A 103 13.50 3.01 0.71
CA THR A 103 13.28 3.32 2.12
C THR A 103 13.82 4.72 2.42
N SER A 104 13.62 5.20 3.65
CA SER A 104 14.32 6.38 4.17
C SER A 104 15.48 5.98 5.12
N GLU A 105 15.76 4.69 5.23
CA GLU A 105 16.84 4.18 6.08
C GLU A 105 18.20 4.36 5.38
N PRO A 106 19.17 5.04 6.02
CA PRO A 106 20.50 5.20 5.46
C PRO A 106 21.16 3.84 5.17
N TYR A 107 21.76 3.72 3.99
CA TYR A 107 22.44 2.50 3.57
C TYR A 107 23.64 2.18 4.48
N SER A 108 23.83 0.90 4.73
CA SER A 108 24.96 0.34 5.48
C SER A 108 25.36 -1.02 4.90
N GLN A 109 26.64 -1.23 4.67
CA GLN A 109 27.18 -2.51 4.20
C GLN A 109 27.07 -3.63 5.24
N THR A 110 26.84 -3.28 6.52
CA THR A 110 26.82 -4.23 7.63
C THR A 110 25.41 -4.56 8.12
N LYS A 111 24.36 -3.89 7.60
CA LYS A 111 22.97 -4.20 7.88
C LYS A 111 22.37 -5.04 6.76
N TYR A 112 21.44 -5.91 7.06
CA TYR A 112 20.71 -6.74 6.07
C TYR A 112 21.64 -7.48 5.12
N VAL A 113 22.78 -7.99 5.62
CA VAL A 113 23.84 -8.60 4.82
C VAL A 113 23.30 -9.79 4.03
N SER A 114 22.47 -10.63 4.64
CA SER A 114 21.83 -11.77 3.97
C SER A 114 20.99 -11.34 2.77
N GLU A 115 20.16 -10.33 2.97
CA GLU A 115 19.25 -9.81 1.94
C GLU A 115 20.01 -9.07 0.83
N GLN A 116 21.14 -8.41 1.16
CA GLN A 116 22.02 -7.81 0.16
C GLN A 116 22.70 -8.90 -0.69
N LEU A 117 23.24 -9.94 -0.08
CA LEU A 117 23.91 -11.05 -0.79
C LEU A 117 22.95 -11.90 -1.64
N THR A 118 21.68 -11.90 -1.30
CA THR A 118 20.62 -12.62 -2.03
C THR A 118 19.83 -11.73 -2.97
N ASP A 119 20.28 -10.50 -3.21
CA ASP A 119 19.69 -9.55 -4.18
C ASP A 119 18.22 -9.19 -3.86
N GLN A 120 17.92 -9.01 -2.58
CA GLN A 120 16.61 -8.59 -2.07
C GLN A 120 16.59 -7.13 -1.64
N VAL A 121 17.74 -6.64 -1.18
CA VAL A 121 17.96 -5.28 -0.69
C VAL A 121 19.24 -4.73 -1.34
N THR A 122 19.21 -3.48 -1.74
CA THR A 122 20.37 -2.81 -2.35
C THR A 122 20.49 -1.36 -1.85
N GLN A 123 21.60 -0.72 -2.21
CA GLN A 123 21.75 0.73 -2.09
C GLN A 123 21.02 1.44 -3.23
N ALA A 124 20.43 2.58 -2.94
CA ALA A 124 19.77 3.43 -3.92
C ALA A 124 19.97 4.92 -3.57
N ALA A 125 19.91 5.76 -4.59
CA ALA A 125 19.90 7.22 -4.44
C ALA A 125 18.99 7.84 -5.50
N ILE A 126 18.32 8.93 -5.16
CA ILE A 126 17.45 9.66 -6.10
C ILE A 126 18.24 10.42 -7.17
N ASN A 127 19.49 10.73 -6.90
CA ASN A 127 20.46 11.32 -7.84
C ASN A 127 21.89 11.11 -7.30
N ASN A 128 22.89 11.50 -8.08
CA ASN A 128 24.30 11.29 -7.75
C ASN A 128 24.81 12.06 -6.50
N TYR A 129 24.03 12.99 -5.98
CA TYR A 129 24.40 13.83 -4.82
C TYR A 129 23.58 13.49 -3.58
N ALA A 130 22.53 12.70 -3.72
CA ALA A 130 21.67 12.33 -2.60
C ALA A 130 22.33 11.26 -1.72
N PRO A 131 22.03 11.24 -0.41
CA PRO A 131 22.47 10.17 0.47
C PRO A 131 21.98 8.81 -0.04
N LEU A 132 22.84 7.79 0.12
CA LEU A 132 22.44 6.42 -0.15
C LEU A 132 21.47 5.92 0.92
N VAL A 133 20.40 5.31 0.48
CA VAL A 133 19.41 4.63 1.31
C VAL A 133 19.27 3.18 0.89
N PHE A 134 18.62 2.36 1.70
CA PHE A 134 18.22 1.02 1.27
C PHE A 134 17.03 1.08 0.32
N ALA A 135 16.99 0.13 -0.62
CA ALA A 135 15.81 -0.15 -1.43
C ALA A 135 15.55 -1.66 -1.45
N ILE A 136 14.28 -2.03 -1.54
CA ILE A 136 13.80 -3.42 -1.58
C ILE A 136 13.18 -3.72 -2.94
N ASN A 137 13.10 -5.00 -3.31
CA ASN A 137 12.49 -5.44 -4.57
C ASN A 137 11.43 -6.56 -4.37
N ALA A 138 10.91 -7.09 -5.48
CA ALA A 138 9.91 -8.15 -5.49
C ALA A 138 10.34 -9.41 -4.70
N LYS A 139 11.63 -9.76 -4.76
CA LYS A 139 12.17 -10.92 -4.03
C LYS A 139 12.13 -10.69 -2.51
N PHE A 140 12.41 -9.47 -2.04
CA PHE A 140 12.24 -9.13 -0.62
C PHE A 140 10.78 -9.28 -0.17
N ILE A 141 9.83 -8.86 -1.01
CA ILE A 141 8.39 -8.98 -0.70
C ILE A 141 8.02 -10.45 -0.51
N THR A 142 8.43 -11.33 -1.40
CA THR A 142 8.05 -12.75 -1.35
C THR A 142 8.79 -13.54 -0.28
N GLU A 143 10.08 -13.28 -0.05
CA GLU A 143 10.95 -14.09 0.79
C GLU A 143 11.18 -13.51 2.20
N SER A 144 11.31 -12.19 2.34
CA SER A 144 11.72 -11.54 3.59
C SER A 144 10.62 -10.79 4.34
N MET A 145 9.48 -10.48 3.72
CA MET A 145 8.33 -9.95 4.48
C MET A 145 7.76 -11.03 5.39
N GLU A 146 7.43 -10.66 6.62
CA GLU A 146 6.83 -11.53 7.62
C GLU A 146 5.31 -11.66 7.41
N GLY A 147 4.76 -12.86 7.56
CA GLY A 147 3.32 -13.10 7.40
C GLY A 147 2.84 -12.94 5.95
N THR A 148 1.55 -12.69 5.79
CA THR A 148 0.88 -12.48 4.49
C THR A 148 -0.12 -11.35 4.59
N PHE A 149 -0.31 -10.61 3.50
CA PHE A 149 -1.44 -9.68 3.40
C PHE A 149 -2.76 -10.45 3.40
N LYS A 150 -3.77 -9.85 4.01
CA LYS A 150 -5.12 -10.42 4.07
C LYS A 150 -6.12 -9.37 3.60
N ASP A 151 -6.83 -9.68 2.52
CA ASP A 151 -7.85 -8.77 2.00
C ASP A 151 -7.35 -7.33 1.82
N THR A 152 -6.10 -7.17 1.35
CA THR A 152 -5.40 -5.89 1.28
C THR A 152 -5.37 -5.36 -0.15
N ALA A 153 -5.86 -4.16 -0.37
CA ALA A 153 -5.65 -3.39 -1.60
C ALA A 153 -4.38 -2.54 -1.47
N ILE A 154 -3.58 -2.46 -2.53
CA ILE A 154 -2.33 -1.68 -2.57
C ILE A 154 -2.43 -0.65 -3.69
N ILE A 155 -2.20 0.62 -3.37
CA ILE A 155 -2.03 1.73 -4.31
C ILE A 155 -0.58 2.21 -4.22
N MET A 156 0.15 2.13 -5.33
CA MET A 156 1.56 2.47 -5.41
C MET A 156 1.77 3.70 -6.30
N MET A 157 2.23 4.80 -5.72
CA MET A 157 2.41 6.07 -6.40
C MET A 157 3.81 6.25 -7.00
N GLY A 158 4.72 5.31 -6.79
CA GLY A 158 6.11 5.41 -7.23
C GLY A 158 6.28 5.25 -8.76
N CYS A 159 7.41 5.74 -9.25
CA CYS A 159 7.82 5.61 -10.66
C CYS A 159 7.99 4.15 -11.07
N SER A 160 7.53 3.79 -12.27
CA SER A 160 7.77 2.48 -12.91
C SER A 160 7.34 1.25 -12.09
N CYS A 161 6.46 1.44 -11.11
CA CYS A 161 6.02 0.34 -10.23
C CYS A 161 5.16 -0.72 -10.94
N PHE A 162 4.76 -0.46 -12.17
CA PHE A 162 4.11 -1.43 -13.06
C PHE A 162 4.79 -1.49 -14.44
N HIS A 163 6.07 -1.07 -14.53
CA HIS A 163 6.84 -1.20 -15.77
C HIS A 163 7.09 -2.68 -16.09
N PHE A 164 7.51 -3.43 -15.09
CA PHE A 164 7.47 -4.89 -15.06
C PHE A 164 6.32 -5.32 -14.15
N SER A 165 5.87 -6.57 -14.25
CA SER A 165 4.86 -7.12 -13.36
C SER A 165 5.41 -7.60 -12.02
N ASP A 166 6.71 -7.51 -11.81
CA ASP A 166 7.46 -8.09 -10.68
C ASP A 166 6.90 -7.70 -9.31
N LEU A 167 6.69 -6.40 -9.06
CA LEU A 167 6.10 -5.94 -7.81
C LEU A 167 4.63 -6.35 -7.67
N ALA A 168 3.84 -6.22 -8.74
CA ALA A 168 2.43 -6.58 -8.74
C ALA A 168 2.22 -8.07 -8.41
N GLU A 169 2.99 -8.94 -9.08
CA GLU A 169 2.98 -10.38 -8.84
C GLU A 169 3.44 -10.72 -7.41
N ALA A 170 4.53 -10.09 -6.93
CA ALA A 170 5.07 -10.32 -5.60
C ALA A 170 4.07 -9.94 -4.49
N PHE A 171 3.44 -8.77 -4.58
CA PHE A 171 2.45 -8.36 -3.60
C PHE A 171 1.21 -9.27 -3.61
N VAL A 172 0.71 -9.66 -4.79
CA VAL A 172 -0.43 -10.58 -4.91
C VAL A 172 -0.05 -11.99 -4.43
N GLN A 173 1.14 -12.48 -4.76
CA GLN A 173 1.65 -13.76 -4.23
C GLN A 173 1.79 -13.70 -2.70
N LYS A 174 2.11 -12.53 -2.14
CA LYS A 174 2.18 -12.32 -0.68
C LYS A 174 0.81 -12.15 -0.03
N GLY A 175 -0.29 -12.15 -0.81
CA GLY A 175 -1.66 -12.16 -0.33
C GLY A 175 -2.47 -10.88 -0.55
N ALA A 176 -1.92 -9.88 -1.25
CA ALA A 176 -2.69 -8.70 -1.62
C ALA A 176 -3.82 -9.05 -2.60
N SER A 177 -5.00 -8.45 -2.40
CA SER A 177 -6.19 -8.67 -3.23
C SER A 177 -6.13 -7.91 -4.56
N THR A 178 -5.46 -6.77 -4.56
CA THR A 178 -5.21 -5.95 -5.76
C THR A 178 -3.98 -5.06 -5.56
N TYR A 179 -3.35 -4.73 -6.68
CA TYR A 179 -2.22 -3.81 -6.77
C TYR A 179 -2.49 -2.82 -7.90
N ILE A 180 -2.42 -1.51 -7.62
CA ILE A 180 -2.68 -0.43 -8.57
C ILE A 180 -1.43 0.44 -8.62
N ALA A 181 -0.85 0.65 -9.80
CA ALA A 181 0.40 1.40 -9.94
C ALA A 181 0.60 1.97 -11.35
N TRP A 182 1.60 2.83 -11.51
CA TRP A 182 1.99 3.49 -12.74
C TRP A 182 3.02 2.67 -13.53
N ASP A 183 2.86 2.61 -14.85
CA ASP A 183 3.72 1.77 -15.72
C ASP A 183 5.05 2.42 -16.10
N HIS A 184 5.18 3.74 -15.97
CA HIS A 184 6.42 4.49 -16.24
C HIS A 184 6.70 5.50 -15.13
N SER A 185 7.71 6.34 -15.32
CA SER A 185 8.00 7.46 -14.42
C SER A 185 6.81 8.42 -14.35
N VAL A 186 6.64 9.09 -13.22
CA VAL A 186 5.56 10.04 -12.97
C VAL A 186 6.08 11.32 -12.32
N LEU A 187 5.46 12.44 -12.64
CA LEU A 187 5.66 13.69 -11.91
C LEU A 187 4.94 13.63 -10.57
N LEU A 188 5.62 14.01 -9.48
CA LEU A 188 5.08 13.89 -8.14
C LEU A 188 3.78 14.69 -7.94
N GLY A 189 3.73 15.95 -8.38
CA GLY A 189 2.50 16.74 -8.26
C GLY A 189 1.32 16.14 -9.03
N TYR A 190 1.57 15.60 -10.23
CA TYR A 190 0.55 14.92 -11.02
C TYR A 190 0.06 13.63 -10.33
N VAL A 191 0.98 12.79 -9.83
CA VAL A 191 0.59 11.52 -9.19
C VAL A 191 -0.14 11.75 -7.86
N ASP A 192 0.19 12.80 -7.10
CA ASP A 192 -0.54 13.18 -5.90
C ASP A 192 -2.01 13.49 -6.26
N GLU A 193 -2.27 14.37 -7.25
CA GLU A 193 -3.63 14.71 -7.70
C GLU A 193 -4.39 13.51 -8.29
N ALA A 194 -3.71 12.68 -9.09
CA ALA A 194 -4.34 11.51 -9.69
C ALA A 194 -4.70 10.45 -8.64
N THR A 195 -3.88 10.30 -7.58
CA THR A 195 -4.18 9.38 -6.48
C THR A 195 -5.34 9.87 -5.63
N VAL A 196 -5.45 11.18 -5.37
CA VAL A 196 -6.63 11.76 -4.72
C VAL A 196 -7.89 11.42 -5.52
N ALA A 197 -7.90 11.66 -6.83
CA ALA A 197 -9.04 11.33 -7.69
C ALA A 197 -9.36 9.84 -7.72
N LEU A 198 -8.35 8.97 -7.68
CA LEU A 198 -8.54 7.51 -7.60
C LEU A 198 -9.20 7.09 -6.29
N VAL A 199 -8.69 7.60 -5.16
CA VAL A 199 -9.21 7.26 -3.82
C VAL A 199 -10.64 7.79 -3.64
N GLU A 200 -10.95 8.99 -4.13
CA GLU A 200 -12.31 9.52 -4.16
C GLU A 200 -13.27 8.56 -4.87
N LYS A 201 -12.89 8.08 -6.06
CA LYS A 201 -13.70 7.15 -6.85
C LYS A 201 -13.89 5.80 -6.18
N LEU A 202 -12.86 5.30 -5.51
CA LEU A 202 -12.92 4.03 -4.79
C LEU A 202 -13.72 4.12 -3.49
N CYS A 203 -13.59 5.22 -2.74
CA CYS A 203 -14.18 5.36 -1.41
C CYS A 203 -15.53 6.08 -1.43
N SER A 204 -15.70 7.14 -2.22
CA SER A 204 -16.91 7.97 -2.19
C SER A 204 -17.94 7.57 -3.26
N GLU A 205 -17.47 7.09 -4.43
CA GLU A 205 -18.35 6.66 -5.52
C GLU A 205 -18.60 5.15 -5.54
N ASP A 206 -17.91 4.36 -4.69
CA ASP A 206 -17.96 2.88 -4.60
C ASP A 206 -17.80 2.18 -5.97
N LEU A 207 -16.93 2.74 -6.82
CA LEU A 207 -16.66 2.17 -8.14
C LEU A 207 -15.83 0.89 -8.03
N THR A 208 -15.95 0.04 -9.03
CA THR A 208 -15.04 -1.10 -9.18
C THR A 208 -13.61 -0.62 -9.47
N ILE A 209 -12.61 -1.44 -9.19
CA ILE A 209 -11.19 -1.11 -9.45
C ILE A 209 -10.99 -0.68 -10.92
N GLY A 210 -11.56 -1.45 -11.87
CA GLY A 210 -11.44 -1.13 -13.29
C GLY A 210 -12.11 0.19 -13.67
N GLU A 211 -13.29 0.48 -13.14
CA GLU A 211 -13.99 1.75 -13.39
C GLU A 211 -13.26 2.93 -12.75
N ALA A 212 -12.78 2.80 -11.50
CA ALA A 212 -12.05 3.86 -10.80
C ALA A 212 -10.77 4.22 -11.55
N VAL A 213 -9.97 3.22 -11.97
CA VAL A 213 -8.77 3.44 -12.78
C VAL A 213 -9.12 4.09 -14.12
N ALA A 214 -10.10 3.57 -14.85
CA ALA A 214 -10.50 4.12 -16.15
C ALA A 214 -11.00 5.57 -16.06
N ARG A 215 -11.83 5.89 -15.04
CA ARG A 215 -12.33 7.25 -14.85
C ARG A 215 -11.24 8.21 -14.39
N THR A 216 -10.32 7.76 -13.53
CA THR A 216 -9.15 8.56 -13.13
C THR A 216 -8.30 8.90 -14.35
N MET A 217 -8.01 7.90 -15.20
CA MET A 217 -7.24 8.14 -16.44
C MET A 217 -7.97 9.00 -17.46
N LYS A 218 -9.31 8.92 -17.54
CA LYS A 218 -10.11 9.78 -18.39
C LYS A 218 -10.11 11.24 -17.90
N GLU A 219 -10.13 11.45 -16.59
CA GLU A 219 -10.17 12.79 -15.97
C GLU A 219 -8.81 13.47 -15.96
N LYS A 220 -7.76 12.76 -15.53
CA LYS A 220 -6.41 13.32 -15.37
C LYS A 220 -5.54 13.20 -16.62
N GLY A 221 -5.84 12.24 -17.51
CA GLY A 221 -5.01 11.91 -18.66
C GLY A 221 -3.82 11.04 -18.28
N GLN A 222 -2.85 10.94 -19.20
CA GLN A 222 -1.53 10.36 -18.95
C GLN A 222 -0.65 11.38 -18.24
N ASP A 223 0.40 10.91 -17.54
CA ASP A 223 1.42 11.83 -17.00
C ASP A 223 1.94 12.75 -18.13
N PRO A 224 1.91 14.07 -17.94
CA PRO A 224 2.18 15.02 -19.02
C PRO A 224 3.64 15.01 -19.49
N THR A 225 4.56 14.47 -18.71
CA THR A 225 5.99 14.42 -19.04
C THR A 225 6.41 13.03 -19.54
N TYR A 226 5.93 11.98 -18.91
CA TYR A 226 6.40 10.62 -19.17
C TYR A 226 5.38 9.74 -19.89
N GLY A 227 4.15 10.22 -20.08
CA GLY A 227 3.07 9.46 -20.73
C GLY A 227 2.62 8.23 -19.93
N SER A 228 2.96 8.18 -18.64
CA SER A 228 2.62 7.05 -17.77
C SER A 228 1.12 6.92 -17.59
N VAL A 229 0.67 5.65 -17.51
CA VAL A 229 -0.73 5.31 -17.28
C VAL A 229 -0.87 4.42 -16.04
N LEU A 230 -1.99 4.59 -15.36
CA LEU A 230 -2.34 3.79 -14.18
C LEU A 230 -2.86 2.42 -14.62
N LYS A 231 -2.37 1.37 -13.99
CA LYS A 231 -2.74 -0.04 -14.23
C LYS A 231 -3.09 -0.74 -12.91
N TYR A 232 -3.71 -1.92 -13.00
CA TYR A 232 -4.03 -2.76 -11.85
C TYR A 232 -3.77 -4.23 -12.13
N TYR A 233 -3.57 -5.00 -11.06
CA TYR A 233 -3.35 -6.45 -11.07
C TYR A 233 -3.94 -7.09 -9.79
N PRO A 234 -4.49 -8.33 -9.85
CA PRO A 234 -4.71 -9.15 -11.04
C PRO A 234 -5.91 -8.64 -11.87
N PRO A 235 -6.05 -9.05 -13.15
CA PRO A 235 -7.20 -8.65 -13.98
C PRO A 235 -8.56 -8.99 -13.37
N ALA A 236 -8.63 -10.04 -12.56
CA ALA A 236 -9.86 -10.45 -11.86
C ALA A 236 -10.35 -9.43 -10.82
N SER A 237 -9.51 -8.50 -10.37
CA SER A 237 -9.94 -7.42 -9.46
C SER A 237 -10.76 -6.32 -10.16
N ALA A 238 -10.73 -6.25 -11.49
CA ALA A 238 -11.37 -5.20 -12.28
C ALA A 238 -12.86 -4.97 -11.94
N GLN A 239 -13.60 -6.05 -11.71
CA GLN A 239 -15.05 -6.04 -11.46
C GLN A 239 -15.43 -5.97 -9.99
N LYS A 240 -14.46 -5.79 -9.09
CA LYS A 240 -14.67 -5.74 -7.66
C LYS A 240 -14.56 -4.30 -7.14
N THR A 241 -15.46 -3.93 -6.23
CA THR A 241 -15.31 -2.69 -5.45
C THR A 241 -14.30 -2.90 -4.33
N LEU A 242 -13.82 -1.81 -3.73
CA LEU A 242 -12.94 -1.87 -2.56
C LEU A 242 -13.58 -2.71 -1.44
N LYS A 243 -14.88 -2.51 -1.17
CA LYS A 243 -15.65 -3.26 -0.17
C LYS A 243 -15.69 -4.77 -0.41
N GLN A 244 -15.62 -5.20 -1.68
CA GLN A 244 -15.60 -6.63 -2.02
C GLN A 244 -14.19 -7.24 -1.91
N LEU A 245 -13.14 -6.41 -1.95
CA LEU A 245 -11.74 -6.83 -1.85
C LEU A 245 -11.24 -6.87 -0.41
N ILE A 246 -11.78 -5.97 0.44
CA ILE A 246 -11.46 -5.87 1.87
C ILE A 246 -12.64 -6.47 2.65
N LYS A 247 -12.44 -7.57 3.33
CA LYS A 247 -13.50 -8.28 4.09
C LYS A 247 -13.36 -8.05 5.59
#